data_f1a115484dd59581d1e66fc380ac3ceb
#
_entry.id   f1a115484dd59581d1e66fc380ac3ceb
#
_cell.length_a   1.000
_cell.length_b   1.000
_cell.length_c   1.000
_cell.angle_alpha   90.00
_cell.angle_beta   90.00
_cell.angle_gamma   90.00
#
_symmetry.space_group_name_H-M   'P 1'
#
loop_
_entity.id
_entity.type
_entity.pdbx_description
1 polymer ?
#
loop_
_entity_poly.entity_id
_entity_poly.type
_entity_poly.pdbx_seq_one_letter_code
_entity_poly.pdbx_strand_id
1 'polypeptide(L)'
;HNGYMGGYGNVLFGPNDNMTRAQAARMFYNLLLEKDVPVTVSFTDVPADAWYAEAVNTLASLGVIKGIGNDQFAPNRTITRAEFTVIAMRFANVSADVTNPFTDISTNDWFYSAVTSAVSYGWINGYGDGSFRPQATITRAEVVTIVNRMLNRTADRNFVDSNATAQFDDVPNTYWAYYNIMEATIAHDHSIDNDGVESWGKQK
;
A
#
# COMPACT_ATOMS: atom_id res chain seq x y z
N HIS A 1 11.91 -5.70 10.25
CA HIS A 1 10.64 -5.19 9.73
C HIS A 1 9.45 -5.73 10.53
N ASN A 2 8.37 -4.98 10.59
CA ASN A 2 7.08 -5.45 11.08
C ASN A 2 6.17 -5.68 9.87
N GLY A 3 5.33 -6.73 9.93
CA GLY A 3 4.26 -6.90 8.98
C GLY A 3 3.28 -5.72 9.04
N TYR A 4 2.88 -5.19 7.90
CA TYR A 4 1.96 -4.05 7.82
C TYR A 4 0.58 -4.43 7.26
N MET A 5 0.46 -5.63 6.71
CA MET A 5 -0.76 -6.15 6.14
C MET A 5 -0.96 -7.61 6.55
N GLY A 6 -2.17 -8.02 6.88
CA GLY A 6 -2.51 -9.39 7.25
C GLY A 6 -3.49 -10.04 6.28
N GLY A 7 -3.69 -11.34 6.43
CA GLY A 7 -4.79 -12.08 5.81
C GLY A 7 -6.12 -11.88 6.54
N TYR A 8 -7.14 -12.62 6.11
CA TYR A 8 -8.50 -12.55 6.66
C TYR A 8 -8.74 -13.44 7.89
N GLY A 9 -7.67 -13.93 8.53
CA GLY A 9 -7.77 -14.76 9.74
C GLY A 9 -8.18 -16.23 9.53
N ASN A 10 -8.34 -16.65 8.27
CA ASN A 10 -8.76 -18.01 7.86
C ASN A 10 -7.80 -18.62 6.83
N VAL A 11 -6.52 -18.39 7.01
CA VAL A 11 -5.44 -18.80 6.09
C VAL A 11 -5.58 -18.30 4.65
N LEU A 12 -6.37 -17.26 4.43
CA LEU A 12 -6.53 -16.60 3.12
C LEU A 12 -5.96 -15.18 3.16
N PHE A 13 -5.26 -14.79 2.11
CA PHE A 13 -4.79 -13.42 1.90
C PHE A 13 -5.75 -12.59 1.06
N GLY A 14 -6.42 -13.19 0.09
CA GLY A 14 -7.26 -12.50 -0.89
C GLY A 14 -6.45 -11.66 -1.89
N PRO A 15 -5.45 -12.22 -2.58
CA PRO A 15 -4.51 -11.42 -3.40
C PRO A 15 -5.20 -10.65 -4.53
N ASN A 16 -6.30 -11.19 -5.05
CA ASN A 16 -7.07 -10.61 -6.14
C ASN A 16 -8.26 -9.74 -5.65
N ASP A 17 -8.47 -9.64 -4.34
CA ASP A 17 -9.53 -8.82 -3.80
C ASP A 17 -9.20 -7.34 -3.94
N ASN A 18 -10.21 -6.55 -4.31
CA ASN A 18 -10.09 -5.11 -4.37
C ASN A 18 -9.99 -4.51 -2.95
N MET A 19 -9.07 -3.60 -2.76
CA MET A 19 -8.89 -2.94 -1.48
C MET A 19 -9.94 -1.85 -1.25
N THR A 20 -10.49 -1.76 -0.04
CA THR A 20 -11.35 -0.64 0.34
C THR A 20 -10.53 0.54 0.84
N ARG A 21 -11.13 1.74 0.88
CA ARG A 21 -10.51 2.95 1.40
C ARG A 21 -10.14 2.81 2.88
N ALA A 22 -10.98 2.14 3.68
CA ALA A 22 -10.69 1.87 5.09
C ALA A 22 -9.51 0.92 5.27
N GLN A 23 -9.41 -0.12 4.45
CA GLN A 23 -8.27 -1.04 4.47
C GLN A 23 -6.96 -0.35 4.09
N ALA A 24 -6.99 0.52 3.07
CA ALA A 24 -5.83 1.33 2.69
C ALA A 24 -5.40 2.27 3.83
N ALA A 25 -6.35 2.95 4.46
CA ALA A 25 -6.07 3.80 5.61
C ALA A 25 -5.44 3.00 6.76
N ARG A 26 -6.00 1.83 7.12
CA ARG A 26 -5.44 1.01 8.20
C ARG A 26 -4.02 0.53 7.90
N MET A 27 -3.75 0.14 6.66
CA MET A 27 -2.42 -0.27 6.22
C MET A 27 -1.40 0.87 6.38
N PHE A 28 -1.68 2.07 5.87
CA PHE A 28 -0.79 3.22 6.02
C PHE A 28 -0.63 3.65 7.49
N TYR A 29 -1.69 3.56 8.29
CA TYR A 29 -1.61 3.81 9.72
C TYR A 29 -0.66 2.83 10.43
N ASN A 30 -0.66 1.54 10.04
CA ASN A 30 0.26 0.56 10.60
C ASN A 30 1.75 0.88 10.28
N LEU A 31 2.00 1.61 9.20
CA LEU A 31 3.34 2.05 8.79
C LEU A 31 3.81 3.34 9.48
N LEU A 32 2.92 4.07 10.17
CA LEU A 32 3.32 5.26 10.91
C LEU A 32 4.30 4.91 12.04
N LEU A 33 5.40 5.65 12.13
CA LEU A 33 6.36 5.57 13.22
C LEU A 33 5.83 6.24 14.49
N GLU A 34 5.12 7.36 14.33
CA GLU A 34 4.47 8.12 15.39
C GLU A 34 2.95 8.09 15.16
N LYS A 35 2.20 7.66 16.15
CA LYS A 35 0.75 7.52 16.11
C LYS A 35 0.02 8.46 17.08
N ASP A 36 0.74 9.00 18.04
CA ASP A 36 0.21 9.96 19.01
C ASP A 36 0.20 11.38 18.39
N VAL A 37 -0.72 11.58 17.47
CA VAL A 37 -0.91 12.88 16.79
C VAL A 37 -2.29 13.45 17.11
N PRO A 38 -2.43 14.78 17.26
CA PRO A 38 -3.73 15.41 17.48
C PRO A 38 -4.69 15.11 16.34
N VAL A 39 -5.84 14.51 16.66
CA VAL A 39 -6.90 14.27 15.70
C VAL A 39 -7.73 15.54 15.53
N THR A 40 -7.66 16.15 14.36
CA THR A 40 -8.34 17.40 14.01
C THR A 40 -9.39 17.23 12.91
N VAL A 41 -9.43 16.05 12.27
CA VAL A 41 -10.36 15.71 11.18
C VAL A 41 -11.11 14.44 11.54
N SER A 42 -12.42 14.46 11.34
CA SER A 42 -13.32 13.30 11.45
C SER A 42 -14.35 13.32 10.33
N PHE A 43 -15.03 12.20 10.12
CA PHE A 43 -16.02 12.04 9.05
C PHE A 43 -17.33 11.48 9.62
N THR A 44 -18.47 11.92 9.06
CA THR A 44 -19.80 11.54 9.54
C THR A 44 -20.15 10.09 9.31
N ASP A 45 -19.49 9.45 8.33
CA ASP A 45 -19.65 8.03 7.98
C ASP A 45 -18.53 7.12 8.53
N VAL A 46 -17.79 7.64 9.54
CA VAL A 46 -16.73 6.90 10.26
C VAL A 46 -17.12 6.84 11.74
N PRO A 47 -17.89 5.81 12.17
CA PRO A 47 -18.26 5.64 13.57
C PRO A 47 -17.00 5.50 14.45
N ALA A 48 -17.03 6.09 15.65
CA ALA A 48 -15.86 6.13 16.54
C ALA A 48 -15.38 4.73 16.99
N ASP A 49 -16.27 3.77 17.02
CA ASP A 49 -16.00 2.35 17.38
C ASP A 49 -15.60 1.48 16.17
N ALA A 50 -15.59 2.04 14.95
CA ALA A 50 -15.17 1.30 13.77
C ALA A 50 -13.67 0.95 13.85
N TRP A 51 -13.29 -0.26 13.44
CA TRP A 51 -11.91 -0.76 13.45
C TRP A 51 -10.91 0.12 12.68
N TYR A 52 -11.42 0.94 11.77
CA TYR A 52 -10.62 1.86 10.93
C TYR A 52 -10.69 3.31 11.41
N ALA A 53 -11.51 3.65 12.41
CA ALA A 53 -11.79 5.04 12.78
C ALA A 53 -10.52 5.81 13.16
N GLU A 54 -9.71 5.24 14.04
CA GLU A 54 -8.44 5.82 14.46
C GLU A 54 -7.52 6.06 13.24
N ALA A 55 -7.36 5.05 12.40
CA ALA A 55 -6.50 5.13 11.23
C ALA A 55 -6.95 6.22 10.24
N VAL A 56 -8.24 6.27 9.96
CA VAL A 56 -8.81 7.27 9.05
C VAL A 56 -8.64 8.67 9.60
N ASN A 57 -9.03 8.92 10.86
CA ASN A 57 -8.99 10.25 11.45
C ASN A 57 -7.54 10.75 11.62
N THR A 58 -6.61 9.88 12.04
CA THR A 58 -5.18 10.22 12.15
C THR A 58 -4.59 10.59 10.80
N LEU A 59 -4.75 9.74 9.78
CA LEU A 59 -4.17 10.00 8.46
C LEU A 59 -4.82 11.19 7.76
N ALA A 60 -6.10 11.46 8.02
CA ALA A 60 -6.76 12.66 7.52
C ALA A 60 -6.22 13.92 8.20
N SER A 61 -5.98 13.87 9.51
CA SER A 61 -5.38 14.98 10.27
C SER A 61 -3.94 15.26 9.84
N LEU A 62 -3.20 14.24 9.43
CA LEU A 62 -1.87 14.36 8.82
C LEU A 62 -1.91 14.82 7.34
N GLY A 63 -3.08 14.94 6.72
CA GLY A 63 -3.23 15.33 5.31
C GLY A 63 -2.88 14.22 4.31
N VAL A 64 -2.59 13.00 4.77
CA VAL A 64 -2.25 11.85 3.92
C VAL A 64 -3.45 11.38 3.11
N ILE A 65 -4.62 11.28 3.75
CA ILE A 65 -5.87 10.94 3.09
C ILE A 65 -6.85 12.13 3.12
N LYS A 66 -7.85 12.09 2.23
CA LYS A 66 -8.93 13.09 2.20
C LYS A 66 -10.29 12.39 2.08
N GLY A 67 -11.33 13.07 2.57
CA GLY A 67 -12.72 12.69 2.33
C GLY A 67 -13.13 12.84 0.86
N ILE A 68 -14.34 12.42 0.58
CA ILE A 68 -14.96 12.49 -0.77
C ILE A 68 -15.88 13.72 -0.93
N GLY A 69 -15.94 14.59 0.07
CA GLY A 69 -16.86 15.71 0.18
C GLY A 69 -17.96 15.45 1.19
N ASN A 70 -18.71 16.50 1.57
CA ASN A 70 -19.83 16.44 2.52
C ASN A 70 -19.48 15.75 3.85
N ASP A 71 -18.27 15.97 4.35
CA ASP A 71 -17.73 15.36 5.57
C ASP A 71 -17.79 13.82 5.58
N GLN A 72 -17.69 13.20 4.39
CA GLN A 72 -17.71 11.75 4.23
C GLN A 72 -16.35 11.22 3.75
N PHE A 73 -16.00 10.02 4.23
CA PHE A 73 -14.80 9.28 3.85
C PHE A 73 -15.08 8.15 2.86
N ALA A 74 -16.26 7.56 2.88
CA ALA A 74 -16.67 6.37 2.14
C ALA A 74 -15.79 5.14 2.45
N PRO A 75 -15.72 4.65 3.71
CA PRO A 75 -14.78 3.64 4.16
C PRO A 75 -14.88 2.31 3.41
N ASN A 76 -16.07 1.89 3.02
CA ASN A 76 -16.34 0.62 2.36
C ASN A 76 -16.24 0.68 0.82
N ARG A 77 -16.06 1.88 0.25
CA ARG A 77 -15.85 2.03 -1.19
C ARG A 77 -14.47 1.47 -1.59
N THR A 78 -14.40 0.73 -2.67
CA THR A 78 -13.12 0.29 -3.24
C THR A 78 -12.29 1.50 -3.66
N ILE A 79 -10.98 1.42 -3.43
CA ILE A 79 -10.04 2.47 -3.82
C ILE A 79 -9.53 2.25 -5.25
N THR A 80 -9.39 3.33 -6.02
CA THR A 80 -8.83 3.24 -7.37
C THR A 80 -7.29 3.27 -7.33
N ARG A 81 -6.66 2.84 -8.43
CA ARG A 81 -5.21 2.89 -8.61
C ARG A 81 -4.67 4.33 -8.45
N ALA A 82 -5.36 5.31 -9.03
CA ALA A 82 -4.98 6.72 -8.88
C ALA A 82 -5.11 7.20 -7.43
N GLU A 83 -6.21 6.91 -6.76
CA GLU A 83 -6.41 7.29 -5.35
C GLU A 83 -5.35 6.68 -4.44
N PHE A 84 -5.06 5.39 -4.62
CA PHE A 84 -4.02 4.71 -3.84
C PHE A 84 -2.64 5.33 -4.07
N THR A 85 -2.28 5.59 -5.32
CA THR A 85 -0.99 6.21 -5.67
C THR A 85 -0.85 7.60 -5.03
N VAL A 86 -1.89 8.41 -5.06
CA VAL A 86 -1.87 9.73 -4.41
C VAL A 86 -1.68 9.63 -2.90
N ILE A 87 -2.30 8.65 -2.24
CA ILE A 87 -2.11 8.41 -0.81
C ILE A 87 -0.66 7.98 -0.54
N ALA A 88 -0.11 7.04 -1.31
CA ALA A 88 1.26 6.58 -1.17
C ALA A 88 2.28 7.73 -1.31
N MET A 89 2.10 8.59 -2.32
CA MET A 89 2.97 9.75 -2.52
C MET A 89 2.88 10.78 -1.38
N ARG A 90 1.68 11.05 -0.86
CA ARG A 90 1.49 11.93 0.30
C ARG A 90 2.09 11.34 1.58
N PHE A 91 1.93 10.04 1.78
CA PHE A 91 2.50 9.33 2.92
C PHE A 91 4.03 9.41 2.92
N ALA A 92 4.66 9.20 1.78
CA ALA A 92 6.12 9.29 1.63
C ALA A 92 6.63 10.74 1.60
N ASN A 93 5.74 11.70 1.42
CA ASN A 93 6.06 13.14 1.33
C ASN A 93 7.14 13.47 0.29
N VAL A 94 7.05 12.87 -0.89
CA VAL A 94 7.99 13.04 -1.99
C VAL A 94 7.27 13.39 -3.29
N SER A 95 7.98 14.06 -4.19
CA SER A 95 7.50 14.38 -5.52
C SER A 95 8.68 14.46 -6.51
N ALA A 96 8.40 14.23 -7.78
CA ALA A 96 9.35 14.42 -8.86
C ALA A 96 8.64 15.08 -10.05
N ASP A 97 9.38 15.90 -10.78
CA ASP A 97 8.91 16.49 -12.03
C ASP A 97 9.43 15.65 -13.20
N VAL A 98 8.55 14.87 -13.79
CA VAL A 98 8.91 13.88 -14.82
C VAL A 98 7.88 13.82 -15.92
N THR A 99 8.33 13.39 -17.09
CA THR A 99 7.46 13.21 -18.26
C THR A 99 6.48 12.05 -18.04
N ASN A 100 5.23 12.27 -18.41
CA ASN A 100 4.19 11.24 -18.36
C ASN A 100 4.45 10.13 -19.38
N PRO A 101 4.60 8.87 -18.95
CA PRO A 101 4.78 7.74 -19.85
C PRO A 101 3.45 7.09 -20.30
N PHE A 102 2.29 7.55 -19.80
CA PHE A 102 1.01 6.89 -20.01
C PHE A 102 0.12 7.63 -21.00
N THR A 103 -0.67 6.87 -21.76
CA THR A 103 -1.56 7.37 -22.79
C THR A 103 -2.93 7.79 -22.27
N ASP A 104 -3.32 7.36 -21.08
CA ASP A 104 -4.66 7.51 -20.49
C ASP A 104 -4.70 8.46 -19.29
N ILE A 105 -3.64 9.25 -19.08
CA ILE A 105 -3.62 10.35 -18.11
C ILE A 105 -3.13 11.64 -18.74
N SER A 106 -3.63 12.76 -18.26
CA SER A 106 -3.27 14.09 -18.77
C SER A 106 -2.83 15.03 -17.64
N THR A 107 -2.16 16.11 -18.01
CA THR A 107 -1.66 17.14 -17.07
C THR A 107 -2.78 17.79 -16.23
N ASN A 108 -4.03 17.71 -16.69
CA ASN A 108 -5.19 18.27 -15.99
C ASN A 108 -5.77 17.29 -14.93
N ASP A 109 -5.31 16.05 -14.90
CA ASP A 109 -5.81 15.08 -13.93
C ASP A 109 -5.26 15.38 -12.53
N TRP A 110 -6.14 15.36 -11.53
CA TRP A 110 -5.80 15.69 -10.14
C TRP A 110 -4.73 14.76 -9.53
N PHE A 111 -4.52 13.59 -10.10
CA PHE A 111 -3.54 12.58 -9.71
C PHE A 111 -2.27 12.60 -10.57
N TYR A 112 -2.20 13.44 -11.60
CA TYR A 112 -1.12 13.45 -12.59
C TYR A 112 0.27 13.46 -11.96
N SER A 113 0.56 14.48 -11.15
CA SER A 113 1.87 14.63 -10.49
C SER A 113 2.21 13.42 -9.60
N ALA A 114 1.24 12.87 -8.87
CA ALA A 114 1.47 11.72 -8.02
C ALA A 114 1.80 10.47 -8.83
N VAL A 115 1.07 10.21 -9.92
CA VAL A 115 1.29 9.02 -10.77
C VAL A 115 2.64 9.10 -11.48
N THR A 116 2.97 10.24 -12.10
CA THR A 116 4.25 10.42 -12.80
C THR A 116 5.45 10.34 -11.85
N SER A 117 5.33 10.94 -10.65
CA SER A 117 6.35 10.81 -9.61
C SER A 117 6.53 9.37 -9.15
N ALA A 118 5.44 8.64 -8.87
CA ALA A 118 5.52 7.26 -8.41
C ALA A 118 6.18 6.33 -9.44
N VAL A 119 6.00 6.61 -10.73
CA VAL A 119 6.71 5.90 -11.81
C VAL A 119 8.21 6.21 -11.77
N SER A 120 8.60 7.47 -11.62
CA SER A 120 10.02 7.85 -11.58
C SER A 120 10.77 7.25 -10.41
N TYR A 121 10.08 7.02 -9.28
CA TYR A 121 10.64 6.29 -8.14
C TYR A 121 10.60 4.75 -8.32
N GLY A 122 10.05 4.24 -9.44
CA GLY A 122 9.93 2.81 -9.68
C GLY A 122 8.87 2.11 -8.81
N TRP A 123 8.01 2.85 -8.09
CA TRP A 123 7.01 2.25 -7.20
C TRP A 123 5.85 1.63 -7.96
N ILE A 124 5.45 2.25 -9.07
CA ILE A 124 4.38 1.76 -9.93
C ILE A 124 4.86 1.59 -11.37
N ASN A 125 4.21 0.67 -12.07
CA ASN A 125 4.33 0.51 -13.51
C ASN A 125 2.94 0.59 -14.14
N GLY A 126 2.89 0.97 -15.41
CA GLY A 126 1.69 0.82 -16.23
C GLY A 126 1.54 -0.59 -16.77
N TYR A 127 0.59 -0.74 -17.64
CA TYR A 127 0.33 -1.97 -18.38
C TYR A 127 1.10 -1.99 -19.70
N GLY A 128 1.25 -3.18 -20.28
CA GLY A 128 2.00 -3.36 -21.54
C GLY A 128 1.41 -2.63 -22.76
N ASP A 129 0.18 -2.11 -22.64
CA ASP A 129 -0.50 -1.28 -23.64
C ASP A 129 -0.20 0.23 -23.50
N GLY A 130 0.68 0.60 -22.58
CA GLY A 130 1.01 2.00 -22.28
C GLY A 130 -0.02 2.74 -21.43
N SER A 131 -1.01 2.04 -20.86
CA SER A 131 -2.02 2.63 -19.97
C SER A 131 -1.61 2.53 -18.49
N PHE A 132 -2.10 3.45 -17.66
CA PHE A 132 -2.04 3.36 -16.20
C PHE A 132 -3.33 2.79 -15.59
N ARG A 133 -4.46 3.02 -16.23
CA ARG A 133 -5.81 2.68 -15.79
C ARG A 133 -6.18 3.32 -14.44
N PRO A 134 -6.20 4.65 -14.35
CA PRO A 134 -6.35 5.38 -13.08
C PRO A 134 -7.64 5.06 -12.32
N GLN A 135 -8.72 4.76 -13.03
CA GLN A 135 -10.04 4.47 -12.47
C GLN A 135 -10.26 2.99 -12.15
N ALA A 136 -9.36 2.10 -12.56
CA ALA A 136 -9.45 0.70 -12.16
C ALA A 136 -9.27 0.56 -10.65
N THR A 137 -9.97 -0.36 -10.02
CA THR A 137 -9.74 -0.73 -8.62
C THR A 137 -8.39 -1.40 -8.48
N ILE A 138 -7.74 -1.22 -7.32
CA ILE A 138 -6.45 -1.82 -7.03
C ILE A 138 -6.62 -3.06 -6.15
N THR A 139 -5.90 -4.14 -6.49
CA THR A 139 -5.93 -5.37 -5.72
C THR A 139 -4.95 -5.34 -4.55
N ARG A 140 -5.17 -6.22 -3.57
CA ARG A 140 -4.30 -6.37 -2.40
C ARG A 140 -2.87 -6.76 -2.80
N ALA A 141 -2.72 -7.62 -3.81
CA ALA A 141 -1.40 -8.01 -4.33
C ALA A 141 -0.65 -6.84 -5.00
N GLU A 142 -1.35 -6.00 -5.75
CA GLU A 142 -0.76 -4.78 -6.33
C GLU A 142 -0.35 -3.80 -5.23
N VAL A 143 -1.17 -3.64 -4.20
CA VAL A 143 -0.89 -2.76 -3.06
C VAL A 143 0.41 -3.16 -2.35
N VAL A 144 0.56 -4.43 -1.93
CA VAL A 144 1.79 -4.85 -1.23
C VAL A 144 3.02 -4.68 -2.11
N THR A 145 2.90 -4.90 -3.42
CA THR A 145 4.00 -4.71 -4.37
C THR A 145 4.44 -3.23 -4.43
N ILE A 146 3.50 -2.31 -4.49
CA ILE A 146 3.78 -0.86 -4.49
C ILE A 146 4.40 -0.43 -3.16
N VAL A 147 3.82 -0.86 -2.05
CA VAL A 147 4.28 -0.47 -0.71
C VAL A 147 5.67 -1.00 -0.40
N ASN A 148 5.97 -2.26 -0.75
CA ASN A 148 7.32 -2.80 -0.59
C ASN A 148 8.36 -1.98 -1.37
N ARG A 149 8.06 -1.62 -2.62
CA ARG A 149 8.94 -0.75 -3.42
C ARG A 149 9.11 0.64 -2.79
N MET A 150 8.01 1.23 -2.30
CA MET A 150 8.03 2.52 -1.61
C MET A 150 8.91 2.49 -0.35
N LEU A 151 8.89 1.38 0.40
CA LEU A 151 9.66 1.16 1.62
C LEU A 151 11.06 0.61 1.36
N ASN A 152 11.41 0.36 0.10
CA ASN A 152 12.64 -0.33 -0.31
C ASN A 152 12.82 -1.67 0.43
N ARG A 153 11.75 -2.47 0.53
CA ARG A 153 11.73 -3.78 1.16
C ARG A 153 11.68 -4.88 0.11
N THR A 154 12.49 -5.91 0.31
CA THR A 154 12.57 -7.05 -0.59
C THR A 154 12.65 -8.34 0.21
N ALA A 155 11.73 -9.26 -0.05
CA ALA A 155 11.76 -10.55 0.63
C ALA A 155 13.05 -11.33 0.31
N ASP A 156 13.69 -11.84 1.35
CA ASP A 156 14.75 -12.83 1.21
C ASP A 156 14.14 -14.16 0.72
N ARG A 157 14.25 -14.41 -0.58
CA ARG A 157 13.65 -15.58 -1.20
C ARG A 157 14.18 -16.88 -0.63
N ASN A 158 15.50 -16.97 -0.37
CA ASN A 158 16.11 -18.17 0.20
C ASN A 158 15.57 -18.46 1.59
N PHE A 159 15.40 -17.43 2.40
CA PHE A 159 14.82 -17.57 3.73
C PHE A 159 13.35 -18.00 3.65
N VAL A 160 12.54 -17.33 2.83
CA VAL A 160 11.11 -17.63 2.65
C VAL A 160 10.91 -19.08 2.16
N ASP A 161 11.66 -19.50 1.16
CA ASP A 161 11.54 -20.85 0.58
C ASP A 161 12.01 -21.96 1.53
N SER A 162 12.94 -21.65 2.43
CA SER A 162 13.52 -22.63 3.36
C SER A 162 12.77 -22.76 4.68
N ASN A 163 11.98 -21.75 5.09
CA ASN A 163 11.44 -21.68 6.44
C ASN A 163 9.93 -21.87 6.55
N ALA A 164 9.23 -22.26 5.49
CA ALA A 164 7.78 -22.54 5.50
C ALA A 164 6.97 -21.47 6.29
N THR A 165 7.29 -20.22 6.06
CA THR A 165 6.73 -19.06 6.73
C THR A 165 5.25 -18.90 6.38
N ALA A 166 4.56 -17.92 6.90
CA ALA A 166 3.11 -17.74 6.80
C ALA A 166 2.55 -18.23 5.45
N GLN A 167 1.72 -19.27 5.50
CA GLN A 167 1.13 -19.86 4.31
C GLN A 167 -0.31 -19.37 4.19
N PHE A 168 -0.62 -18.84 3.03
CA PHE A 168 -1.98 -18.53 2.63
C PHE A 168 -2.40 -19.53 1.57
N ASP A 169 -3.50 -20.22 1.75
CA ASP A 169 -3.98 -21.27 0.86
C ASP A 169 -4.25 -20.74 -0.58
N ASP A 170 -4.55 -19.44 -0.68
CA ASP A 170 -4.84 -18.76 -1.95
C ASP A 170 -3.63 -18.04 -2.56
N VAL A 171 -2.41 -18.23 -1.99
CA VAL A 171 -1.17 -17.62 -2.49
C VAL A 171 -0.11 -18.71 -2.69
N PRO A 172 -0.17 -19.49 -3.77
CA PRO A 172 0.86 -20.47 -4.07
C PRO A 172 2.19 -19.78 -4.38
N ASN A 173 3.31 -20.47 -4.15
CA ASN A 173 4.65 -19.91 -4.37
C ASN A 173 4.93 -19.53 -5.85
N THR A 174 4.10 -20.00 -6.78
CA THR A 174 4.12 -19.60 -8.19
C THR A 174 3.33 -18.31 -8.46
N TYR A 175 2.61 -17.76 -7.46
CA TYR A 175 1.86 -16.53 -7.64
C TYR A 175 2.83 -15.35 -7.84
N TRP A 176 2.55 -14.47 -8.79
CA TRP A 176 3.45 -13.40 -9.20
C TRP A 176 3.87 -12.44 -8.05
N ALA A 177 3.01 -12.24 -7.06
CA ALA A 177 3.28 -11.38 -5.92
C ALA A 177 3.64 -12.16 -4.64
N TYR A 178 3.91 -13.47 -4.73
CA TYR A 178 4.15 -14.34 -3.56
C TYR A 178 5.15 -13.72 -2.58
N TYR A 179 6.35 -13.38 -3.03
CA TYR A 179 7.39 -12.82 -2.17
C TYR A 179 7.03 -11.43 -1.63
N ASN A 180 6.31 -10.61 -2.41
CA ASN A 180 5.82 -9.32 -1.91
C ASN A 180 4.78 -9.49 -0.79
N ILE A 181 3.93 -10.52 -0.87
CA ILE A 181 2.95 -10.84 0.17
C ILE A 181 3.66 -11.33 1.42
N MET A 182 4.68 -12.19 1.28
CA MET A 182 5.48 -12.66 2.41
C MET A 182 6.16 -11.49 3.13
N GLU A 183 6.82 -10.57 2.39
CA GLU A 183 7.44 -9.36 2.95
C GLU A 183 6.44 -8.48 3.71
N ALA A 184 5.24 -8.32 3.18
CA ALA A 184 4.21 -7.47 3.77
C ALA A 184 3.59 -8.05 5.06
N THR A 185 3.59 -9.39 5.20
CA THR A 185 2.82 -10.10 6.23
C THR A 185 3.68 -10.66 7.36
N ILE A 186 4.94 -10.97 7.10
CA ILE A 186 5.83 -11.61 8.07
C ILE A 186 6.67 -10.57 8.79
N ALA A 187 6.60 -10.57 10.13
CA ALA A 187 7.51 -9.78 10.93
C ALA A 187 8.85 -10.54 11.07
N HIS A 188 9.96 -9.86 10.76
CA HIS A 188 11.30 -10.45 10.77
C HIS A 188 12.38 -9.44 11.13
N ASP A 189 13.51 -9.95 11.63
CA ASP A 189 14.74 -9.17 11.68
C ASP A 189 15.36 -9.14 10.29
N HIS A 190 16.04 -8.07 9.94
CA HIS A 190 16.67 -7.91 8.63
C HIS A 190 18.03 -7.22 8.74
N SER A 191 18.86 -7.45 7.75
CA SER A 191 20.06 -6.68 7.47
C SER A 191 20.13 -6.35 5.99
N ILE A 192 20.73 -5.22 5.66
CA ILE A 192 20.95 -4.79 4.28
C ILE A 192 22.46 -4.74 4.06
N ASP A 193 22.96 -5.41 3.03
CA ASP A 193 24.37 -5.40 2.68
C ASP A 193 24.77 -4.12 1.92
N ASN A 194 26.07 -4.02 1.55
CA ASN A 194 26.61 -2.87 0.83
C ASN A 194 26.02 -2.68 -0.58
N ASP A 195 25.45 -3.73 -1.16
CA ASP A 195 24.82 -3.72 -2.47
C ASP A 195 23.31 -3.45 -2.38
N GLY A 196 22.79 -3.21 -1.15
CA GLY A 196 21.37 -2.93 -0.90
C GLY A 196 20.49 -4.18 -0.90
N VAL A 197 21.08 -5.38 -0.82
CA VAL A 197 20.33 -6.64 -0.76
C VAL A 197 19.90 -6.91 0.68
N GLU A 198 18.60 -7.14 0.85
CA GLU A 198 18.02 -7.50 2.13
C GLU A 198 18.17 -8.99 2.42
N SER A 199 18.62 -9.31 3.63
CA SER A 199 18.66 -10.65 4.17
C SER A 199 17.83 -10.72 5.44
N TRP A 200 16.98 -11.76 5.54
CA TRP A 200 16.12 -11.97 6.68
C TRP A 200 16.83 -12.76 7.79
N GLY A 201 16.61 -12.32 8.99
CA GLY A 201 16.98 -13.04 10.19
C GLY A 201 15.80 -13.82 10.78
N LYS A 202 15.71 -13.82 12.13
CA LYS A 202 14.64 -14.54 12.83
C LYS A 202 13.28 -13.91 12.59
N GLN A 203 12.26 -14.75 12.37
CA GLN A 203 10.85 -14.34 12.47
C GLN A 203 10.49 -13.91 13.90
N LYS A 204 9.67 -12.87 14.01
CA LYS A 204 9.17 -12.31 15.28
C LYS A 204 7.77 -12.81 15.61
#